data_a33852ff9c93ebd5d8ae4b73e546f049
#
_entry.id   a33852ff9c93ebd5d8ae4b73e546f049
#
_cell.length_a   1.000
_cell.length_b   1.000
_cell.length_c   1.000
_cell.angle_alpha   90.00
_cell.angle_beta   90.00
_cell.angle_gamma   90.00
#
_symmetry.space_group_name_H-M   'P 1'
#
loop_
_entity.id
_entity.type
_entity.pdbx_description
1 polymer ?
#
loop_
_entity_poly.entity_id
_entity_poly.type
_entity_poly.pdbx_seq_one_letter_code
_entity_poly.pdbx_strand_id
1 'polypeptide(L)'
;VEHTHASTRARARRAPRPGAGFTLIEVLLAVTLLAMVSSLVYGSFARTFDAIDYVEGAQARYHDLRLALERLARELSMAFIYDCREVDSPTGEETFRTLFKSERQSDVDKLVFTSFAHMRMVRDSNESDQSVLTYYGDDDPDDRDLTDLMRKEKVRIDGEPEEGGQAEILCRGIESLHFEFWDETKTEWVEEWDCSQIERLNQLPKLVRITLTVLDEAGKELPLSTITRIFTTKPLSIWMKPSS
;
A
#
# COMPACT_ATOMS: atom_id res chain seq x y z
N VAL A 1 -70.75 22.99 84.80
CA VAL A 1 -70.95 21.74 84.09
C VAL A 1 -70.92 22.04 82.60
N GLU A 2 -69.83 21.69 81.93
CA GLU A 2 -69.59 22.08 80.58
C GLU A 2 -69.45 20.82 79.71
N HIS A 3 -70.34 20.65 78.80
CA HIS A 3 -70.33 19.50 77.90
C HIS A 3 -69.51 19.82 76.64
N THR A 4 -68.40 19.19 76.52
CA THR A 4 -67.54 19.29 75.31
C THR A 4 -68.00 18.28 74.27
N HIS A 5 -68.58 18.75 73.17
CA HIS A 5 -68.88 17.92 71.99
C HIS A 5 -67.66 17.76 71.15
N ALA A 6 -67.16 16.50 71.10
CA ALA A 6 -66.11 16.09 70.19
C ALA A 6 -66.71 15.80 68.79
N SER A 7 -66.37 16.65 67.80
CA SER A 7 -66.76 16.47 66.42
C SER A 7 -65.77 15.49 65.70
N THR A 8 -66.25 14.31 65.45
CA THR A 8 -65.50 13.31 64.68
C THR A 8 -65.67 13.58 63.20
N ARG A 9 -64.66 14.20 62.58
CA ARG A 9 -64.62 14.35 61.13
C ARG A 9 -64.34 12.97 60.46
N ALA A 10 -65.34 12.42 59.82
CA ALA A 10 -65.22 11.23 58.97
C ALA A 10 -64.37 11.56 57.74
N ARG A 11 -63.21 10.88 57.61
CA ARG A 11 -62.33 10.97 56.43
C ARG A 11 -63.02 10.18 55.34
N ALA A 12 -63.56 10.85 54.30
CA ALA A 12 -64.14 10.27 53.13
C ALA A 12 -63.02 9.48 52.38
N ARG A 13 -63.14 8.15 52.35
CA ARG A 13 -62.33 7.32 51.49
C ARG A 13 -62.67 7.62 50.02
N ARG A 14 -61.71 8.23 49.32
CA ARG A 14 -61.79 8.37 47.85
C ARG A 14 -61.86 6.96 47.25
N ALA A 15 -62.97 6.64 46.61
CA ALA A 15 -63.07 5.37 45.82
C ALA A 15 -62.03 5.33 44.74
N PRO A 16 -61.41 4.15 44.50
CA PRO A 16 -60.48 4.00 43.40
C PRO A 16 -61.21 4.27 42.08
N ARG A 17 -60.66 5.18 41.28
CA ARG A 17 -61.18 5.47 39.95
C ARG A 17 -61.02 4.19 39.13
N PRO A 18 -62.08 3.75 38.41
CA PRO A 18 -61.93 2.60 37.50
C PRO A 18 -60.84 2.90 36.53
N GLY A 19 -59.80 2.04 36.48
CA GLY A 19 -58.69 2.13 35.52
C GLY A 19 -59.31 2.12 34.10
N ALA A 20 -59.08 3.18 33.34
CA ALA A 20 -59.43 3.23 31.94
C ALA A 20 -58.63 2.15 31.23
N GLY A 21 -59.29 1.08 30.78
CA GLY A 21 -58.66 0.02 29.94
C GLY A 21 -58.30 0.62 28.58
N PHE A 22 -57.15 0.16 28.03
CA PHE A 22 -56.75 0.57 26.69
C PHE A 22 -57.79 0.11 25.62
N THR A 23 -58.07 0.97 24.67
CA THR A 23 -58.89 0.63 23.54
C THR A 23 -58.09 -0.17 22.51
N LEU A 24 -58.75 -1.07 21.76
CA LEU A 24 -58.11 -1.86 20.71
C LEU A 24 -57.46 -0.94 19.67
N ILE A 25 -58.08 0.20 19.35
CA ILE A 25 -57.54 1.14 18.37
C ILE A 25 -56.29 1.85 18.85
N GLU A 26 -56.20 2.13 20.17
CA GLU A 26 -55.00 2.76 20.76
C GLU A 26 -53.78 1.82 20.72
N VAL A 27 -54.00 0.52 20.97
CA VAL A 27 -52.97 -0.49 20.83
C VAL A 27 -52.52 -0.65 19.36
N LEU A 28 -53.47 -0.70 18.44
CA LEU A 28 -53.17 -0.77 17.01
C LEU A 28 -52.39 0.45 16.52
N LEU A 29 -52.77 1.65 16.95
CA LEU A 29 -52.05 2.89 16.61
C LEU A 29 -50.66 2.89 17.19
N ALA A 30 -50.49 2.47 18.45
CA ALA A 30 -49.19 2.42 19.11
C ALA A 30 -48.24 1.43 18.41
N VAL A 31 -48.73 0.25 18.02
CA VAL A 31 -47.90 -0.76 17.30
C VAL A 31 -47.53 -0.28 15.90
N THR A 32 -48.46 0.38 15.19
CA THR A 32 -48.14 0.91 13.84
C THR A 32 -47.10 2.03 13.91
N LEU A 33 -47.23 2.95 14.86
CA LEU A 33 -46.21 4.00 15.09
C LEU A 33 -44.88 3.42 15.51
N LEU A 34 -44.89 2.43 16.40
CA LEU A 34 -43.66 1.73 16.81
C LEU A 34 -42.98 1.04 15.63
N ALA A 35 -43.76 0.32 14.80
CA ALA A 35 -43.24 -0.33 13.59
C ALA A 35 -42.63 0.68 12.59
N MET A 36 -43.28 1.83 12.40
CA MET A 36 -42.80 2.89 11.53
C MET A 36 -41.47 3.48 12.04
N VAL A 37 -41.40 3.81 13.34
CA VAL A 37 -40.16 4.33 13.95
C VAL A 37 -39.04 3.29 13.88
N SER A 38 -39.37 2.02 14.20
CA SER A 38 -38.37 0.92 14.12
C SER A 38 -37.83 0.73 12.70
N SER A 39 -38.70 0.83 11.68
CA SER A 39 -38.30 0.74 10.27
C SER A 39 -37.36 1.87 9.84
N LEU A 40 -37.66 3.12 10.29
CA LEU A 40 -36.81 4.28 10.01
C LEU A 40 -35.44 4.14 10.70
N VAL A 41 -35.41 3.71 11.94
CA VAL A 41 -34.18 3.48 12.70
C VAL A 41 -33.36 2.37 12.04
N TYR A 42 -33.99 1.24 11.72
CA TYR A 42 -33.29 0.14 11.05
C TYR A 42 -32.69 0.55 9.70
N GLY A 43 -33.48 1.27 8.88
CA GLY A 43 -33.00 1.78 7.60
C GLY A 43 -31.85 2.80 7.73
N SER A 44 -31.82 3.57 8.81
CA SER A 44 -30.70 4.47 9.09
C SER A 44 -29.44 3.71 9.46
N PHE A 45 -29.55 2.68 10.31
CA PHE A 45 -28.40 1.84 10.69
C PHE A 45 -27.85 1.05 9.49
N ALA A 46 -28.71 0.45 8.67
CA ALA A 46 -28.26 -0.29 7.48
C ALA A 46 -27.39 0.59 6.57
N ARG A 47 -27.83 1.79 6.25
CA ARG A 47 -27.04 2.75 5.43
C ARG A 47 -25.72 3.16 6.09
N THR A 48 -25.70 3.24 7.42
CA THR A 48 -24.48 3.60 8.15
C THR A 48 -23.47 2.46 8.09
N PHE A 49 -23.90 1.20 8.22
CA PHE A 49 -23.01 0.05 8.07
C PHE A 49 -22.46 -0.06 6.67
N ASP A 50 -23.30 0.07 5.63
CA ASP A 50 -22.83 0.08 4.24
C ASP A 50 -21.79 1.19 3.99
N ALA A 51 -21.97 2.36 4.57
CA ALA A 51 -21.01 3.46 4.46
C ALA A 51 -19.70 3.19 5.22
N ILE A 52 -19.75 2.51 6.37
CA ILE A 52 -18.56 2.13 7.13
C ILE A 52 -17.76 1.09 6.35
N ASP A 53 -18.39 0.03 5.84
CA ASP A 53 -17.74 -1.03 5.07
C ASP A 53 -17.05 -0.46 3.82
N TYR A 54 -17.70 0.49 3.13
CA TYR A 54 -17.11 1.20 2.00
C TYR A 54 -15.85 1.98 2.39
N VAL A 55 -15.91 2.75 3.49
CA VAL A 55 -14.78 3.56 3.95
C VAL A 55 -13.63 2.67 4.45
N GLU A 56 -13.92 1.58 5.16
CA GLU A 56 -12.91 0.65 5.65
C GLU A 56 -12.19 -0.05 4.49
N GLY A 57 -12.92 -0.49 3.46
CA GLY A 57 -12.33 -1.08 2.26
C GLY A 57 -11.41 -0.12 1.52
N ALA A 58 -11.85 1.13 1.32
CA ALA A 58 -11.04 2.17 0.69
C ALA A 58 -9.78 2.48 1.52
N GLN A 59 -9.89 2.58 2.86
CA GLN A 59 -8.76 2.85 3.74
C GLN A 59 -7.73 1.72 3.72
N ALA A 60 -8.17 0.45 3.74
CA ALA A 60 -7.28 -0.70 3.66
C ALA A 60 -6.47 -0.68 2.36
N ARG A 61 -7.13 -0.42 1.23
CA ARG A 61 -6.46 -0.33 -0.08
C ARG A 61 -5.45 0.81 -0.14
N TYR A 62 -5.79 1.99 0.36
CA TYR A 62 -4.83 3.10 0.47
C TYR A 62 -3.63 2.79 1.37
N HIS A 63 -3.85 2.06 2.43
CA HIS A 63 -2.79 1.65 3.34
C HIS A 63 -1.79 0.73 2.64
N ASP A 64 -2.27 -0.28 1.92
CA ASP A 64 -1.44 -1.24 1.18
C ASP A 64 -0.60 -0.55 0.10
N LEU A 65 -1.23 0.36 -0.67
CA LEU A 65 -0.54 1.17 -1.66
C LEU A 65 0.58 2.03 -1.07
N ARG A 66 0.27 2.68 0.05
CA ARG A 66 1.25 3.50 0.74
C ARG A 66 2.43 2.68 1.25
N LEU A 67 2.17 1.50 1.81
CA LEU A 67 3.22 0.58 2.26
C LEU A 67 4.09 0.11 1.08
N ALA A 68 3.47 -0.20 -0.06
CA ALA A 68 4.18 -0.58 -1.27
C ALA A 68 5.11 0.55 -1.76
N LEU A 69 4.60 1.79 -1.84
CA LEU A 69 5.39 2.97 -2.20
C LEU A 69 6.52 3.25 -1.21
N GLU A 70 6.25 3.19 0.09
CA GLU A 70 7.25 3.43 1.13
C GLU A 70 8.36 2.38 1.09
N ARG A 71 8.02 1.10 0.85
CA ARG A 71 9.00 0.03 0.67
C ARG A 71 9.87 0.28 -0.56
N LEU A 72 9.26 0.54 -1.70
CA LEU A 72 9.95 0.81 -2.96
C LEU A 72 10.86 2.03 -2.83
N ALA A 73 10.37 3.14 -2.28
CA ALA A 73 11.16 4.35 -2.05
C ALA A 73 12.36 4.10 -1.12
N ARG A 74 12.18 3.32 -0.05
CA ARG A 74 13.25 2.94 0.87
C ARG A 74 14.30 2.08 0.18
N GLU A 75 13.89 1.07 -0.58
CA GLU A 75 14.80 0.17 -1.29
C GLU A 75 15.60 0.90 -2.38
N LEU A 76 14.95 1.82 -3.11
CA LEU A 76 15.61 2.71 -4.05
C LEU A 76 16.61 3.66 -3.39
N SER A 77 16.31 4.17 -2.20
CA SER A 77 17.22 5.07 -1.49
C SER A 77 18.57 4.42 -1.16
N MET A 78 18.58 3.09 -1.04
CA MET A 78 19.75 2.25 -0.76
C MET A 78 20.39 1.65 -2.02
N ALA A 79 19.96 2.08 -3.22
CA ALA A 79 20.55 1.63 -4.46
C ALA A 79 22.03 2.00 -4.55
N PHE A 80 22.83 1.12 -5.14
CA PHE A 80 24.25 1.33 -5.34
C PHE A 80 24.74 0.67 -6.65
N ILE A 81 25.90 1.09 -7.10
CA ILE A 81 26.59 0.48 -8.23
C ILE A 81 28.08 0.34 -7.96
N TYR A 82 28.68 -0.70 -8.54
CA TYR A 82 30.14 -0.86 -8.70
C TYR A 82 30.50 -0.70 -10.17
N ASP A 83 30.06 -1.63 -11.01
CA ASP A 83 30.24 -1.62 -12.44
C ASP A 83 28.98 -2.16 -13.13
N CYS A 84 28.41 -1.36 -14.02
CA CYS A 84 27.23 -1.69 -14.80
C CYS A 84 27.57 -2.27 -16.19
N ARG A 85 28.86 -2.34 -16.55
CA ARG A 85 29.26 -2.86 -17.86
C ARG A 85 28.96 -4.34 -17.96
N GLU A 86 28.46 -4.73 -19.11
CA GLU A 86 28.36 -6.12 -19.51
C GLU A 86 29.76 -6.57 -19.91
N VAL A 87 30.31 -7.56 -19.20
CA VAL A 87 31.63 -8.12 -19.52
C VAL A 87 31.42 -9.55 -19.97
N ASP A 88 31.58 -9.77 -21.28
CA ASP A 88 31.75 -11.13 -21.81
C ASP A 88 33.07 -11.66 -21.28
N SER A 89 33.01 -12.50 -20.26
CA SER A 89 34.22 -13.17 -19.76
C SER A 89 34.51 -14.43 -20.59
N PRO A 90 35.48 -14.42 -21.49
CA PRO A 90 35.83 -15.59 -22.26
C PRO A 90 36.44 -16.73 -21.40
N THR A 91 36.73 -16.44 -20.14
CA THR A 91 37.35 -17.38 -19.19
C THR A 91 36.36 -18.07 -18.27
N GLY A 92 35.05 -17.74 -18.33
CA GLY A 92 34.03 -18.32 -17.45
C GLY A 92 34.17 -17.91 -15.96
N GLU A 93 34.97 -16.88 -15.67
CA GLU A 93 35.04 -16.33 -14.32
C GLU A 93 33.71 -15.60 -14.00
N GLU A 94 33.17 -15.87 -12.81
CA GLU A 94 31.98 -15.18 -12.31
C GLU A 94 32.26 -13.67 -12.22
N THR A 95 31.65 -12.89 -13.09
CA THR A 95 31.69 -11.42 -13.03
C THR A 95 30.55 -10.93 -12.15
N PHE A 96 30.87 -10.06 -11.20
CA PHE A 96 29.85 -9.34 -10.45
C PHE A 96 29.41 -8.13 -11.26
N ARG A 97 28.12 -8.10 -11.61
CA ARG A 97 27.53 -6.98 -12.34
C ARG A 97 26.47 -6.32 -11.47
N THR A 98 26.65 -5.05 -11.20
CA THR A 98 25.61 -4.21 -10.60
C THR A 98 24.76 -3.59 -11.70
N LEU A 99 23.49 -3.31 -11.43
CA LEU A 99 22.57 -2.80 -12.42
C LEU A 99 21.69 -1.69 -11.82
N PHE A 100 21.37 -0.73 -12.65
CA PHE A 100 20.25 0.20 -12.45
C PHE A 100 19.69 0.51 -13.82
N LYS A 101 18.56 -0.13 -14.15
CA LYS A 101 17.95 -0.06 -15.47
C LYS A 101 16.44 0.01 -15.33
N SER A 102 15.83 0.99 -15.99
CA SER A 102 14.39 1.07 -16.16
C SER A 102 14.00 0.85 -17.61
N GLU A 103 12.85 0.25 -17.81
CA GLU A 103 12.24 0.05 -19.13
C GLU A 103 10.82 0.60 -19.05
N ARG A 104 10.55 1.62 -19.85
CA ARG A 104 9.21 2.21 -19.94
C ARG A 104 8.25 1.24 -20.59
N GLN A 105 7.10 1.04 -19.97
CA GLN A 105 6.00 0.24 -20.49
C GLN A 105 4.70 1.05 -20.46
N SER A 106 3.63 0.57 -21.12
CA SER A 106 2.37 1.29 -21.20
C SER A 106 1.78 1.56 -19.83
N ASP A 107 1.74 0.53 -18.97
CA ASP A 107 1.00 0.57 -17.73
C ASP A 107 1.93 0.48 -16.52
N VAL A 108 2.82 -0.51 -16.48
CA VAL A 108 3.72 -0.74 -15.35
C VAL A 108 5.16 -0.83 -15.83
N ASP A 109 5.95 0.20 -15.55
CA ASP A 109 7.37 0.23 -15.87
C ASP A 109 8.13 -0.89 -15.14
N LYS A 110 9.10 -1.48 -15.84
CA LYS A 110 10.03 -2.42 -15.22
C LYS A 110 11.24 -1.65 -14.69
N LEU A 111 11.63 -1.90 -13.45
CA LEU A 111 12.82 -1.32 -12.83
C LEU A 111 13.67 -2.40 -12.17
N VAL A 112 14.93 -2.52 -12.58
CA VAL A 112 15.91 -3.45 -12.01
C VAL A 112 17.06 -2.66 -11.40
N PHE A 113 17.42 -2.93 -10.15
CA PHE A 113 18.54 -2.25 -9.49
C PHE A 113 19.18 -3.08 -8.38
N THR A 114 20.44 -2.83 -8.11
CA THR A 114 21.15 -3.37 -6.96
C THR A 114 20.96 -2.48 -5.74
N SER A 115 20.72 -3.08 -4.58
CA SER A 115 20.42 -2.37 -3.33
C SER A 115 21.02 -3.06 -2.10
N PHE A 116 21.29 -2.28 -1.05
CA PHE A 116 21.62 -2.77 0.30
C PHE A 116 20.37 -3.05 1.15
N ALA A 117 19.24 -3.31 0.51
CA ALA A 117 17.96 -3.46 1.20
C ALA A 117 17.67 -4.88 1.69
N HIS A 118 18.54 -5.86 1.40
CA HIS A 118 18.33 -7.23 1.83
C HIS A 118 18.37 -7.35 3.36
N MET A 119 17.33 -7.93 3.93
CA MET A 119 17.25 -8.20 5.36
C MET A 119 17.44 -9.70 5.62
N ARG A 120 18.51 -10.05 6.34
CA ARG A 120 18.74 -11.44 6.76
C ARG A 120 17.65 -11.87 7.72
N MET A 121 16.89 -12.89 7.34
CA MET A 121 15.83 -13.45 8.16
C MET A 121 16.32 -14.54 9.10
N VAL A 122 17.45 -15.19 8.75
CA VAL A 122 18.02 -16.29 9.54
C VAL A 122 19.30 -15.83 10.21
N ARG A 123 19.39 -16.06 11.50
CA ARG A 123 20.60 -15.77 12.28
C ARG A 123 21.75 -16.65 11.77
N ASP A 124 22.92 -16.05 11.59
CA ASP A 124 24.14 -16.71 11.12
C ASP A 124 24.06 -17.26 9.65
N SER A 125 23.09 -16.80 8.85
CA SER A 125 23.11 -17.06 7.40
C SER A 125 24.29 -16.36 6.74
N ASN A 126 24.92 -17.02 5.78
CA ASN A 126 26.01 -16.44 4.98
C ASN A 126 25.46 -15.61 3.81
N GLU A 127 24.38 -14.86 4.07
CA GLU A 127 23.76 -13.98 3.08
C GLU A 127 24.37 -12.58 3.16
N SER A 128 24.55 -11.95 2.00
CA SER A 128 24.94 -10.54 1.91
C SER A 128 23.75 -9.64 2.27
N ASP A 129 24.02 -8.42 2.65
CA ASP A 129 23.02 -7.34 2.71
C ASP A 129 22.70 -6.72 1.34
N GLN A 130 23.41 -7.19 0.31
CA GLN A 130 23.27 -6.77 -1.08
C GLN A 130 22.35 -7.73 -1.84
N SER A 131 21.45 -7.17 -2.63
CA SER A 131 20.57 -7.94 -3.51
C SER A 131 20.28 -7.18 -4.80
N VAL A 132 19.78 -7.91 -5.80
CA VAL A 132 19.16 -7.33 -7.00
C VAL A 132 17.67 -7.35 -6.80
N LEU A 133 17.06 -6.19 -6.99
CA LEU A 133 15.61 -5.98 -6.89
C LEU A 133 15.05 -5.69 -8.27
N THR A 134 13.93 -6.33 -8.60
CA THR A 134 13.18 -6.06 -9.82
C THR A 134 11.73 -5.76 -9.45
N TYR A 135 11.22 -4.63 -9.94
CA TYR A 135 9.82 -4.26 -9.88
C TYR A 135 9.23 -4.33 -11.29
N TYR A 136 8.07 -4.93 -11.43
CA TYR A 136 7.38 -5.11 -12.72
C TYR A 136 5.90 -5.41 -12.50
N GLY A 137 5.09 -5.28 -13.55
CA GLY A 137 3.69 -5.71 -13.55
C GLY A 137 3.56 -7.16 -14.01
N ASP A 138 2.59 -7.88 -13.43
CA ASP A 138 2.17 -9.20 -13.89
C ASP A 138 0.64 -9.26 -13.86
N ASP A 139 0.04 -10.02 -14.78
CA ASP A 139 -1.40 -10.16 -14.83
C ASP A 139 -1.92 -10.86 -13.57
N ASP A 140 -3.00 -10.35 -12.96
CA ASP A 140 -3.64 -11.05 -11.85
C ASP A 140 -4.19 -12.40 -12.35
N PRO A 141 -3.87 -13.51 -11.67
CA PRO A 141 -4.32 -14.85 -12.10
C PRO A 141 -5.84 -15.03 -12.02
N ASP A 142 -6.52 -14.27 -11.19
CA ASP A 142 -7.96 -14.35 -10.96
C ASP A 142 -8.74 -13.35 -11.82
N ASP A 143 -8.14 -12.22 -12.19
CA ASP A 143 -8.75 -11.17 -13.02
C ASP A 143 -7.72 -10.56 -13.98
N ARG A 144 -7.82 -10.92 -15.26
CA ARG A 144 -6.88 -10.48 -16.31
C ARG A 144 -6.95 -8.99 -16.67
N ASP A 145 -7.98 -8.31 -16.20
CA ASP A 145 -8.12 -6.86 -16.39
C ASP A 145 -7.36 -6.07 -15.30
N LEU A 146 -6.81 -6.79 -14.32
CA LEU A 146 -6.01 -6.20 -13.25
C LEU A 146 -4.53 -6.59 -13.38
N THR A 147 -3.66 -5.66 -13.01
CA THR A 147 -2.21 -5.88 -12.95
C THR A 147 -1.73 -5.88 -11.51
N ASP A 148 -0.99 -6.90 -11.13
CA ASP A 148 -0.33 -6.97 -9.82
C ASP A 148 1.06 -6.36 -9.89
N LEU A 149 1.41 -5.53 -8.92
CA LEU A 149 2.78 -5.06 -8.74
C LEU A 149 3.63 -6.16 -8.11
N MET A 150 4.57 -6.67 -8.88
CA MET A 150 5.50 -7.71 -8.46
C MET A 150 6.80 -7.10 -7.97
N ARG A 151 7.34 -7.69 -6.91
CA ARG A 151 8.70 -7.46 -6.43
C ARG A 151 9.47 -8.77 -6.48
N LYS A 152 10.57 -8.79 -7.19
CA LYS A 152 11.48 -9.93 -7.27
C LYS A 152 12.80 -9.58 -6.59
N GLU A 153 13.30 -10.46 -5.73
CA GLU A 153 14.57 -10.30 -5.04
C GLU A 153 15.51 -11.46 -5.35
N LYS A 154 16.73 -11.12 -5.80
CA LYS A 154 17.82 -12.04 -5.99
C LYS A 154 18.93 -11.69 -5.00
N VAL A 155 19.14 -12.58 -4.03
CA VAL A 155 20.08 -12.35 -2.92
C VAL A 155 21.54 -12.38 -3.35
N ARG A 156 21.85 -13.07 -4.46
CA ARG A 156 23.21 -13.14 -4.99
C ARG A 156 23.36 -12.23 -6.20
N ILE A 157 24.34 -11.35 -6.16
CA ILE A 157 24.75 -10.54 -7.31
C ILE A 157 25.78 -11.37 -8.10
N ASP A 158 25.49 -11.62 -9.38
CA ASP A 158 26.30 -12.35 -10.33
C ASP A 158 26.38 -11.61 -11.68
N GLY A 159 26.84 -12.30 -12.76
CA GLY A 159 26.91 -11.73 -14.10
C GLY A 159 25.55 -11.48 -14.77
N GLU A 160 24.48 -12.13 -14.28
CA GLU A 160 23.14 -12.11 -14.87
C GLU A 160 22.10 -11.55 -13.87
N PRO A 161 22.15 -10.26 -13.56
CA PRO A 161 21.34 -9.66 -12.49
C PRO A 161 19.83 -9.78 -12.73
N GLU A 162 19.37 -9.88 -13.96
CA GLU A 162 17.95 -9.98 -14.29
C GLU A 162 17.40 -11.41 -14.17
N GLU A 163 18.27 -12.44 -14.17
CA GLU A 163 17.84 -13.83 -14.10
C GLU A 163 17.70 -14.35 -12.66
N GLY A 164 16.75 -15.27 -12.47
CA GLY A 164 16.49 -15.90 -11.18
C GLY A 164 15.85 -14.96 -10.14
N GLY A 165 16.00 -15.33 -8.86
CA GLY A 165 15.37 -14.60 -7.73
C GLY A 165 14.01 -15.15 -7.35
N GLN A 166 13.45 -14.63 -6.25
CA GLN A 166 12.11 -14.95 -5.73
C GLN A 166 11.19 -13.77 -5.91
N ALA A 167 10.05 -14.01 -6.55
CA ALA A 167 9.02 -12.99 -6.77
C ALA A 167 7.93 -13.08 -5.71
N GLU A 168 7.44 -11.93 -5.28
CA GLU A 168 6.30 -11.77 -4.38
C GLU A 168 5.37 -10.68 -4.91
N ILE A 169 4.08 -10.80 -4.65
CA ILE A 169 3.12 -9.75 -4.94
C ILE A 169 3.30 -8.66 -3.88
N LEU A 170 3.62 -7.46 -4.31
CA LEU A 170 3.76 -6.30 -3.42
C LEU A 170 2.44 -5.55 -3.25
N CYS A 171 1.67 -5.42 -4.32
CA CYS A 171 0.35 -4.79 -4.32
C CYS A 171 -0.50 -5.36 -5.44
N ARG A 172 -1.77 -5.64 -5.16
CA ARG A 172 -2.71 -6.18 -6.15
C ARG A 172 -3.50 -5.07 -6.83
N GLY A 173 -3.85 -5.33 -8.09
CA GLY A 173 -4.81 -4.53 -8.84
C GLY A 173 -4.42 -3.07 -8.99
N ILE A 174 -3.21 -2.80 -9.47
CA ILE A 174 -2.76 -1.46 -9.83
C ILE A 174 -3.17 -1.13 -11.26
N GLU A 175 -3.40 0.13 -11.54
CA GLU A 175 -3.65 0.64 -12.90
C GLU A 175 -2.33 0.98 -13.60
N SER A 176 -1.43 1.68 -12.89
CA SER A 176 -0.13 2.02 -13.47
C SER A 176 0.95 2.25 -12.40
N LEU A 177 2.20 1.99 -12.80
CA LEU A 177 3.39 2.40 -12.05
C LEU A 177 4.41 3.01 -12.99
N HIS A 178 4.76 4.25 -12.75
CA HIS A 178 5.72 4.97 -13.57
C HIS A 178 6.85 5.57 -12.75
N PHE A 179 8.05 5.54 -13.35
CA PHE A 179 9.25 6.14 -12.79
C PHE A 179 9.71 7.31 -13.63
N GLU A 180 10.20 8.35 -12.97
CA GLU A 180 10.94 9.44 -13.59
C GLU A 180 12.22 9.68 -12.79
N PHE A 181 13.30 9.93 -13.49
CA PHE A 181 14.65 10.04 -12.94
C PHE A 181 15.19 11.44 -13.15
N TRP A 182 15.73 12.06 -12.10
CA TRP A 182 16.34 13.38 -12.23
C TRP A 182 17.75 13.28 -12.78
N ASP A 183 17.94 13.79 -13.99
CA ASP A 183 19.23 13.91 -14.66
C ASP A 183 19.89 15.26 -14.29
N GLU A 184 20.93 15.23 -13.45
CA GLU A 184 21.64 16.46 -13.03
C GLU A 184 22.38 17.13 -14.20
N THR A 185 22.81 16.36 -15.21
CA THR A 185 23.54 16.87 -16.37
C THR A 185 22.62 17.68 -17.29
N LYS A 186 21.43 17.16 -17.53
CA LYS A 186 20.42 17.79 -18.38
C LYS A 186 19.51 18.75 -17.62
N THR A 187 19.50 18.66 -16.28
CA THR A 187 18.62 19.44 -15.38
C THR A 187 17.13 19.21 -15.71
N GLU A 188 16.76 17.97 -16.00
CA GLU A 188 15.39 17.58 -16.38
C GLU A 188 15.03 16.21 -15.81
N TRP A 189 13.73 15.92 -15.75
CA TRP A 189 13.21 14.59 -15.48
C TRP A 189 13.20 13.77 -16.77
N VAL A 190 13.71 12.53 -16.70
CA VAL A 190 13.74 11.57 -17.80
C VAL A 190 12.97 10.33 -17.42
N GLU A 191 12.31 9.70 -18.37
CA GLU A 191 11.43 8.55 -18.14
C GLU A 191 12.19 7.20 -18.05
N GLU A 192 13.40 7.16 -18.57
CA GLU A 192 14.23 5.95 -18.57
C GLU A 192 15.64 6.25 -18.06
N TRP A 193 16.21 5.26 -17.40
CA TRP A 193 17.59 5.29 -16.93
C TRP A 193 18.25 3.94 -17.11
N ASP A 194 19.46 3.93 -17.68
CA ASP A 194 20.26 2.73 -17.85
C ASP A 194 21.73 3.06 -17.57
N CYS A 195 22.25 2.51 -16.46
CA CYS A 195 23.63 2.74 -16.04
C CYS A 195 24.70 2.02 -16.88
N SER A 196 24.28 1.17 -17.82
CA SER A 196 25.19 0.48 -18.75
C SER A 196 25.47 1.29 -20.01
N GLN A 197 24.62 2.27 -20.33
CA GLN A 197 24.80 3.13 -21.50
C GLN A 197 25.96 4.10 -21.32
N ILE A 198 26.67 4.38 -22.40
CA ILE A 198 27.89 5.24 -22.40
C ILE A 198 27.62 6.60 -21.78
N GLU A 199 26.47 7.21 -22.06
CA GLU A 199 26.10 8.55 -21.57
C GLU A 199 25.95 8.60 -20.04
N ARG A 200 25.58 7.47 -19.42
CA ARG A 200 25.27 7.34 -18.00
C ARG A 200 26.03 6.21 -17.33
N LEU A 201 27.15 5.81 -17.96
CA LEU A 201 27.93 4.67 -17.50
C LEU A 201 28.33 4.85 -16.03
N ASN A 202 27.94 3.85 -15.22
CA ASN A 202 28.21 3.82 -13.80
C ASN A 202 27.68 5.05 -13.04
N GLN A 203 26.53 5.58 -13.46
CA GLN A 203 25.86 6.69 -12.79
C GLN A 203 24.46 6.28 -12.33
N LEU A 204 24.10 6.73 -11.13
CA LEU A 204 22.74 6.63 -10.61
C LEU A 204 22.04 7.98 -10.67
N PRO A 205 20.72 8.01 -10.86
CA PRO A 205 19.95 9.24 -10.75
C PRO A 205 19.98 9.73 -9.30
N LYS A 206 19.94 11.03 -9.11
CA LYS A 206 19.95 11.61 -7.76
C LYS A 206 18.60 11.50 -7.07
N LEU A 207 17.52 11.71 -7.82
CA LEU A 207 16.14 11.61 -7.36
C LEU A 207 15.37 10.69 -8.29
N VAL A 208 14.45 9.95 -7.72
CA VAL A 208 13.49 9.12 -8.46
C VAL A 208 12.09 9.53 -8.01
N ARG A 209 11.26 9.93 -8.96
CA ARG A 209 9.82 10.10 -8.74
C ARG A 209 9.13 8.81 -9.08
N ILE A 210 8.26 8.36 -8.19
CA ILE A 210 7.49 7.14 -8.32
C ILE A 210 6.03 7.56 -8.31
N THR A 211 5.28 7.20 -9.32
CA THR A 211 3.84 7.46 -9.40
C THR A 211 3.12 6.14 -9.58
N LEU A 212 2.32 5.77 -8.58
CA LEU A 212 1.50 4.56 -8.55
C LEU A 212 0.04 4.97 -8.62
N THR A 213 -0.70 4.46 -9.60
CA THR A 213 -2.12 4.74 -9.81
C THR A 213 -2.94 3.48 -9.56
N VAL A 214 -4.07 3.64 -8.89
CA VAL A 214 -5.09 2.59 -8.75
C VAL A 214 -6.44 3.16 -9.10
N LEU A 215 -7.40 2.28 -9.36
CA LEU A 215 -8.81 2.67 -9.49
C LEU A 215 -9.52 2.53 -8.14
N ASP A 216 -10.36 3.51 -7.81
CA ASP A 216 -11.32 3.37 -6.70
C ASP A 216 -12.51 2.48 -7.13
N GLU A 217 -13.40 2.19 -6.20
CA GLU A 217 -14.60 1.37 -6.48
C GLU A 217 -15.54 1.99 -7.53
N ALA A 218 -15.42 3.28 -7.79
CA ALA A 218 -16.18 3.99 -8.83
C ALA A 218 -15.42 4.01 -10.17
N GLY A 219 -14.24 3.37 -10.28
CA GLY A 219 -13.40 3.37 -11.47
C GLY A 219 -12.65 4.69 -11.70
N LYS A 220 -12.49 5.51 -10.66
CA LYS A 220 -11.74 6.76 -10.75
C LYS A 220 -10.28 6.53 -10.39
N GLU A 221 -9.38 7.06 -11.21
CA GLU A 221 -7.95 7.02 -10.95
C GLU A 221 -7.55 7.80 -9.69
N LEU A 222 -6.76 7.15 -8.86
CA LEU A 222 -6.18 7.69 -7.64
C LEU A 222 -4.65 7.58 -7.71
N PRO A 223 -3.96 8.62 -8.20
CA PRO A 223 -2.51 8.63 -8.25
C PRO A 223 -1.91 8.93 -6.88
N LEU A 224 -0.95 8.11 -6.44
CA LEU A 224 -0.07 8.39 -5.33
C LEU A 224 1.35 8.59 -5.86
N SER A 225 1.97 9.71 -5.52
CA SER A 225 3.33 10.01 -5.96
C SER A 225 4.25 10.31 -4.79
N THR A 226 5.49 9.84 -4.90
CA THR A 226 6.56 10.16 -3.96
C THR A 226 7.86 10.41 -4.69
N ILE A 227 8.77 11.16 -4.06
CA ILE A 227 10.12 11.36 -4.57
C ILE A 227 11.09 10.84 -3.53
N THR A 228 11.98 9.95 -3.96
CA THR A 228 13.05 9.43 -3.13
C THR A 228 14.41 9.87 -3.65
N ARG A 229 15.38 10.00 -2.72
CA ARG A 229 16.75 10.31 -3.04
C ARG A 229 17.61 9.04 -2.95
N ILE A 230 18.42 8.80 -3.97
CA ILE A 230 19.47 7.78 -3.90
C ILE A 230 20.69 8.39 -3.19
N PHE A 231 21.14 7.74 -2.12
CA PHE A 231 22.24 8.28 -1.30
C PHE A 231 23.61 8.04 -1.92
N THR A 232 23.79 6.90 -2.60
CA THR A 232 25.06 6.49 -3.21
C THR A 232 25.01 6.77 -4.70
N THR A 233 25.30 7.98 -5.13
CA THR A 233 25.24 8.37 -6.56
C THR A 233 26.54 8.11 -7.34
N LYS A 234 27.62 7.78 -6.64
CA LYS A 234 28.90 7.44 -7.25
C LYS A 234 29.19 5.97 -7.10
N PRO A 235 29.87 5.34 -8.09
CA PRO A 235 30.26 3.96 -7.98
C PRO A 235 31.08 3.69 -6.71
N LEU A 236 30.79 2.60 -6.03
CA LEU A 236 31.61 2.15 -4.92
C LEU A 236 32.89 1.55 -5.50
N SER A 237 34.05 1.93 -4.97
CA SER A 237 35.31 1.31 -5.35
C SER A 237 35.45 -0.06 -4.70
N ILE A 238 35.50 -1.10 -5.50
CA ILE A 238 35.89 -2.42 -5.02
C ILE A 238 37.41 -2.42 -4.88
N TRP A 239 37.91 -2.58 -3.66
CA TRP A 239 39.30 -2.92 -3.42
C TRP A 239 39.48 -4.38 -3.84
N MET A 240 39.70 -4.61 -5.15
CA MET A 240 40.25 -5.90 -5.57
C MET A 240 41.61 -6.06 -4.92
N LYS A 241 41.72 -7.02 -4.00
CA LYS A 241 43.02 -7.44 -3.49
C LYS A 241 43.82 -7.94 -4.71
N PRO A 242 44.98 -7.35 -5.06
CA PRO A 242 45.75 -7.89 -6.18
C PRO A 242 46.03 -9.34 -5.86
N SER A 243 45.67 -10.22 -6.79
CA SER A 243 46.06 -11.64 -6.75
C SER A 243 47.55 -11.72 -6.69
N SER A 244 48.06 -12.13 -5.55
CA SER A 244 49.46 -12.45 -5.33
C SER A 244 49.83 -13.77 -5.96
#